data_65003474e88ef94a5b7a01ce4a6294cc
#
_entry.id   65003474e88ef94a5b7a01ce4a6294cc
#
_cell.length_a   1.000
_cell.length_b   1.000
_cell.length_c   1.000
_cell.angle_alpha   90.00
_cell.angle_beta   90.00
_cell.angle_gamma   90.00
#
_symmetry.space_group_name_H-M   'P 1'
#
loop_
_entity.id
_entity.type
_entity.pdbx_description
1 polymer ?
#
loop_
_entity_poly.entity_id
_entity_poly.type
_entity_poly.pdbx_seq_one_letter_code
_entity_poly.pdbx_strand_id
1 'polypeptide(L)'
;MQAVEIPEAGPPDVLRLCTRPVPALQLGEVLIRVAAAGVNRPDCLQRAGGYPPPPGVSDLPGLEVAGTVAAGSAEDLAAAGLKLGDRVCALVAGGG
;
A
#
# COMPACT_ATOMS: atom_id res chain seq x y z
N MET A 1 -5.23 7.60 -8.12
CA MET A 1 -4.57 6.31 -8.41
C MET A 1 -5.59 5.19 -8.51
N GLN A 2 -5.27 4.16 -9.25
CA GLN A 2 -6.08 2.96 -9.27
C GLN A 2 -5.72 2.03 -8.11
N ALA A 3 -6.73 1.42 -7.52
CA ALA A 3 -6.57 0.48 -6.42
C ALA A 3 -7.62 -0.63 -6.52
N VAL A 4 -7.45 -1.67 -5.74
CA VAL A 4 -8.44 -2.73 -5.57
C VAL A 4 -9.03 -2.57 -4.17
N GLU A 5 -10.36 -2.46 -4.09
CA GLU A 5 -11.07 -2.32 -2.82
C GLU A 5 -11.91 -3.54 -2.51
N ILE A 6 -12.25 -3.69 -1.24
CA ILE A 6 -13.18 -4.69 -0.73
C ILE A 6 -14.42 -3.95 -0.23
N PRO A 7 -15.44 -3.73 -1.08
CA PRO A 7 -16.66 -3.00 -0.67
C PRO A 7 -17.41 -3.70 0.47
N GLU A 8 -17.37 -5.02 0.47
CA GLU A 8 -17.95 -5.87 1.51
C GLU A 8 -17.17 -7.18 1.59
N ALA A 9 -17.11 -7.79 2.75
CA ALA A 9 -16.47 -9.09 2.92
C ALA A 9 -17.21 -10.16 2.10
N GLY A 10 -16.45 -11.08 1.50
CA GLY A 10 -17.05 -12.14 0.71
C GLY A 10 -16.07 -12.90 -0.17
N PRO A 11 -16.58 -13.62 -1.19
CA PRO A 11 -15.78 -14.40 -2.12
C PRO A 11 -14.96 -13.49 -3.07
N PRO A 12 -14.04 -14.07 -3.88
CA PRO A 12 -13.15 -13.28 -4.73
C PRO A 12 -13.82 -12.26 -5.65
N ASP A 13 -15.06 -12.50 -6.06
CA ASP A 13 -15.81 -11.61 -6.96
C ASP A 13 -16.26 -10.30 -6.30
N VAL A 14 -16.13 -10.14 -4.99
CA VAL A 14 -16.39 -8.86 -4.31
C VAL A 14 -15.29 -7.82 -4.58
N LEU A 15 -14.10 -8.26 -4.97
CA LEU A 15 -13.00 -7.34 -5.29
C LEU A 15 -13.37 -6.43 -6.45
N ARG A 16 -13.05 -5.15 -6.31
CA ARG A 16 -13.41 -4.13 -7.29
C ARG A 16 -12.27 -3.15 -7.51
N LEU A 17 -12.03 -2.81 -8.78
CA LEU A 17 -11.15 -1.69 -9.11
C LEU A 17 -11.83 -0.38 -8.72
N CYS A 18 -11.05 0.52 -8.15
CA CYS A 18 -11.52 1.85 -7.77
C CYS A 18 -10.45 2.90 -8.02
N THR A 19 -10.86 4.16 -7.94
CA THR A 19 -9.95 5.30 -7.96
C THR A 19 -9.91 5.89 -6.57
N ARG A 20 -8.72 6.03 -6.02
CA ARG A 20 -8.47 6.63 -4.72
C ARG A 20 -7.48 7.78 -4.87
N PRO A 21 -7.52 8.80 -4.00
CA PRO A 21 -6.49 9.83 -4.00
C PRO A 21 -5.12 9.23 -3.66
N VAL A 22 -4.07 9.81 -4.22
CA VAL A 22 -2.70 9.45 -3.84
C VAL A 22 -2.53 9.77 -2.36
N PRO A 23 -1.95 8.86 -1.54
CA PRO A 23 -1.77 9.11 -0.11
C PRO A 23 -0.97 10.39 0.15
N ALA A 24 -1.37 11.14 1.18
CA ALA A 24 -0.61 12.29 1.63
C ALA A 24 0.66 11.82 2.35
N LEU A 25 1.80 12.43 2.00
CA LEU A 25 3.07 12.17 2.67
C LEU A 25 3.03 12.66 4.11
N GLN A 26 3.36 11.77 5.04
CA GLN A 26 3.51 12.08 6.45
C GLN A 26 4.99 12.21 6.81
N LEU A 27 5.27 12.84 7.95
CA LEU A 27 6.64 12.94 8.46
C LEU A 27 7.24 11.53 8.65
N GLY A 28 8.48 11.34 8.19
CA GLY A 28 9.17 10.06 8.29
C GLY A 28 8.78 9.05 7.21
N GLU A 29 7.95 9.45 6.24
CA GLU A 29 7.49 8.56 5.18
C GLU A 29 8.06 8.94 3.83
N VAL A 30 8.10 7.98 2.91
CA VAL A 30 8.36 8.20 1.49
C VAL A 30 7.20 7.66 0.67
N LEU A 31 6.97 8.26 -0.49
CA LEU A 31 5.96 7.80 -1.43
C LEU A 31 6.61 6.90 -2.46
N ILE A 32 6.04 5.73 -2.69
CA ILE A 32 6.52 4.75 -3.67
C ILE A 32 5.53 4.70 -4.82
N ARG A 33 6.03 4.86 -6.05
CA ARG A 33 5.25 4.52 -7.25
C ARG A 33 5.31 3.02 -7.40
N VAL A 34 4.20 2.34 -7.11
CA VAL A 34 4.11 0.88 -7.11
C VAL A 34 4.14 0.35 -8.54
N ALA A 35 5.08 -0.56 -8.81
CA ALA A 35 5.15 -1.32 -10.06
C ALA A 35 4.53 -2.71 -9.90
N ALA A 36 4.64 -3.29 -8.70
CA ALA A 36 4.08 -4.60 -8.38
C ALA A 36 3.75 -4.68 -6.90
N ALA A 37 2.73 -5.44 -6.57
CA ALA A 37 2.32 -5.71 -5.20
C ALA A 37 2.15 -7.21 -5.01
N GLY A 38 2.60 -7.72 -3.88
CA GLY A 38 2.44 -9.13 -3.55
C GLY A 38 1.02 -9.44 -3.07
N VAL A 39 0.58 -10.65 -3.32
CA VAL A 39 -0.68 -11.18 -2.77
C VAL A 39 -0.33 -12.25 -1.76
N ASN A 40 -0.81 -12.08 -0.54
CA ASN A 40 -0.48 -12.94 0.58
C ASN A 40 -1.74 -13.44 1.28
N ARG A 41 -1.59 -14.46 2.10
CA ARG A 41 -2.72 -15.07 2.82
C ARG A 41 -3.57 -14.05 3.61
N PRO A 42 -2.99 -13.07 4.35
CA PRO A 42 -3.78 -12.06 5.03
C PRO A 42 -4.70 -11.25 4.12
N ASP A 43 -4.33 -11.03 2.85
CA ASP A 43 -5.18 -10.33 1.89
C ASP A 43 -6.47 -11.11 1.62
N CYS A 44 -6.36 -12.43 1.50
CA CYS A 44 -7.51 -13.30 1.34
C CYS A 44 -8.39 -13.32 2.59
N LEU A 45 -7.79 -13.29 3.78
CA LEU A 45 -8.51 -13.22 5.04
C LEU A 45 -9.22 -11.86 5.20
N GLN A 46 -8.58 -10.77 4.81
CA GLN A 46 -9.19 -9.44 4.82
C GLN A 46 -10.40 -9.39 3.88
N ARG A 47 -10.26 -9.90 2.67
CA ARG A 47 -11.36 -9.99 1.72
C ARG A 47 -12.55 -10.77 2.30
N ALA A 48 -12.28 -11.88 2.95
CA ALA A 48 -13.32 -12.73 3.54
C ALA A 48 -13.89 -12.19 4.87
N GLY A 49 -13.29 -11.12 5.43
CA GLY A 49 -13.73 -10.50 6.68
C GLY A 49 -13.04 -11.02 7.93
N GLY A 50 -12.05 -11.91 7.80
CA GLY A 50 -11.32 -12.51 8.92
C GLY A 50 -10.05 -11.77 9.35
N TYR A 51 -9.71 -10.67 8.68
CA TYR A 51 -8.53 -9.88 8.97
C TYR A 51 -8.84 -8.40 8.77
N PRO A 52 -9.48 -7.73 9.74
CA PRO A 52 -9.77 -6.30 9.62
C PRO A 52 -8.48 -5.49 9.68
N PRO A 53 -8.39 -4.38 8.90
CA PRO A 53 -7.22 -3.52 8.97
C PRO A 53 -7.08 -2.90 10.36
N PRO A 54 -5.84 -2.73 10.87
CA PRO A 54 -5.62 -2.04 12.13
C PRO A 54 -6.12 -0.59 12.08
N PRO A 55 -6.50 0.02 13.22
CA PRO A 55 -6.88 1.44 13.25
C PRO A 55 -5.78 2.34 12.66
N GLY A 56 -6.18 3.31 11.84
CA GLY A 56 -5.26 4.25 11.19
C GLY A 56 -4.54 3.72 9.96
N VAL A 57 -4.74 2.45 9.61
CA VAL A 57 -4.20 1.84 8.39
C VAL A 57 -5.25 1.89 7.28
N SER A 58 -4.80 1.96 6.03
CA SER A 58 -5.69 1.92 4.87
C SER A 58 -6.60 0.69 4.89
N ASP A 59 -7.84 0.86 4.45
CA ASP A 59 -8.79 -0.23 4.26
C ASP A 59 -8.49 -1.08 3.01
N LEU A 60 -7.60 -0.61 2.14
CA LEU A 60 -7.17 -1.37 0.97
C LEU A 60 -6.31 -2.57 1.38
N PRO A 61 -6.46 -3.73 0.71
CA PRO A 61 -5.60 -4.87 0.98
C PRO A 61 -4.18 -4.66 0.47
N GLY A 62 -3.27 -5.53 0.89
CA GLY A 62 -1.90 -5.56 0.43
C GLY A 62 -0.90 -5.23 1.54
N LEU A 63 0.13 -6.07 1.68
CA LEU A 63 1.12 -5.98 2.75
C LEU A 63 2.54 -5.78 2.23
N GLU A 64 2.75 -5.79 0.92
CA GLU A 64 4.07 -5.55 0.33
C GLU A 64 3.96 -4.93 -1.05
N VAL A 65 4.93 -4.12 -1.38
CA VAL A 65 5.02 -3.43 -2.66
C VAL A 65 6.46 -3.43 -3.16
N ALA A 66 6.60 -3.31 -4.48
CA ALA A 66 7.87 -3.00 -5.12
C ALA A 66 7.64 -1.87 -6.13
N GLY A 67 8.57 -0.96 -6.23
CA GLY A 67 8.44 0.17 -7.13
C GLY A 67 9.61 1.12 -7.01
N THR A 68 9.35 2.39 -7.31
CA THR A 68 10.37 3.44 -7.27
C THR A 68 9.97 4.53 -6.29
N VAL A 69 10.96 5.13 -5.64
CA VAL A 69 10.75 6.27 -4.75
C VAL A 69 10.29 7.47 -5.58
N ALA A 70 9.08 7.94 -5.32
CA ALA A 70 8.46 9.03 -6.08
C ALA A 70 8.51 10.37 -5.36
N ALA A 71 8.47 10.38 -4.03
CA ALA A 71 8.51 11.61 -3.23
C ALA A 71 8.95 11.32 -1.79
N GLY A 72 9.44 12.35 -1.14
CA GLY A 72 9.86 12.33 0.26
C GLY A 72 10.62 13.62 0.56
N SER A 73 10.68 14.03 1.83
CA SER A 73 11.52 15.17 2.20
C SER A 73 13.00 14.80 2.02
N ALA A 74 13.83 15.78 1.72
CA ALA A 74 15.27 15.54 1.58
C ALA A 74 15.88 14.94 2.85
N GLU A 75 15.38 15.35 4.02
CA GLU A 75 15.81 14.85 5.31
C GLU A 75 15.44 13.38 5.52
N ASP A 76 14.19 13.01 5.24
CA ASP A 76 13.72 11.64 5.39
C ASP A 76 14.38 10.70 4.40
N LEU A 77 14.57 11.14 3.15
CA LEU A 77 15.28 10.36 2.13
C LEU A 77 16.73 10.12 2.54
N ALA A 78 17.44 11.15 3.02
CA ALA A 78 18.81 11.03 3.46
C ALA A 78 18.94 10.09 4.67
N ALA A 79 18.01 10.16 5.63
CA ALA A 79 18.00 9.30 6.81
C ALA A 79 17.82 7.82 6.43
N ALA A 80 17.06 7.54 5.38
CA ALA A 80 16.83 6.19 4.88
C ALA A 80 17.88 5.72 3.88
N GLY A 81 18.80 6.60 3.44
CA GLY A 81 19.78 6.28 2.40
C GLY A 81 19.15 6.14 1.02
N LEU A 82 18.04 6.82 0.75
CA LEU A 82 17.29 6.72 -0.49
C LEU A 82 17.41 7.99 -1.32
N LYS A 83 17.18 7.83 -2.63
CA LYS A 83 17.08 8.93 -3.60
C LYS A 83 15.79 8.76 -4.41
N LEU A 84 15.27 9.86 -4.93
CA LEU A 84 14.16 9.80 -5.89
C LEU A 84 14.57 8.93 -7.09
N GLY A 85 13.67 8.04 -7.50
CA GLY A 85 13.89 7.09 -8.58
C GLY A 85 14.54 5.78 -8.18
N ASP A 86 14.99 5.62 -6.93
CA ASP A 86 15.54 4.36 -6.44
C ASP A 86 14.48 3.26 -6.51
N ARG A 87 14.89 2.07 -6.93
CA ARG A 87 14.04 0.88 -6.89
C ARG A 87 14.06 0.29 -5.49
N VAL A 88 12.87 0.07 -4.95
CA VAL A 88 12.71 -0.39 -3.57
C VAL A 88 11.60 -1.43 -3.49
N CYS A 89 11.61 -2.20 -2.41
CA CYS A 89 10.47 -2.97 -1.97
C CYS A 89 10.23 -2.68 -0.49
N ALA A 90 9.00 -2.83 -0.04
CA ALA A 90 8.63 -2.51 1.33
C ALA A 90 7.52 -3.43 1.82
N LEU A 91 7.56 -3.71 3.11
CA LEU A 91 6.41 -4.25 3.84
C LEU A 91 5.59 -3.08 4.36
N VAL A 92 4.28 -3.18 4.22
CA VAL A 92 3.33 -2.16 4.66
C VAL A 92 2.25 -2.81 5.51
N ALA A 93 1.58 -2.02 6.36
CA ALA A 93 0.54 -2.54 7.23
C ALA A 93 -0.80 -2.74 6.50
N GLY A 94 -0.95 -2.17 5.33
CA GLY A 94 -2.12 -2.25 4.47
C GLY A 94 -1.97 -1.25 3.32
N GLY A 95 -2.84 -1.37 2.32
CA GLY A 95 -2.84 -0.44 1.20
C GLY A 95 -1.73 -0.67 0.18
N GLY A 96 -1.14 -1.84 0.20
CA GLY A 96 -0.11 -2.22 -0.77
C GLY A 96 -0.57 -2.46 -2.19
#